data_49ea03080d615a8fbddce1d0ba67c4a5
#
_entry.id   49ea03080d615a8fbddce1d0ba67c4a5
#
_cell.length_a   1.000
_cell.length_b   1.000
_cell.length_c   1.000
_cell.angle_alpha   90.00
_cell.angle_beta   90.00
_cell.angle_gamma   90.00
#
_symmetry.space_group_name_H-M   'P 1'
#
loop_
_entity.id
_entity.type
_entity.pdbx_description
1 polymer ?
#
loop_
_entity_poly.entity_id
_entity_poly.type
_entity_poly.pdbx_seq_one_letter_code
_entity_poly.pdbx_strand_id
1 'polypeptide(L)'
;MARWCALAGLVGGLALAAPAAAHDTDRLPACKTGKASTKPPTTRASDSSPEACASAAPAPGLGRAGAAATPAGYHHLGAGTTNAWAGVTGRLAVVDSAVRRNTYDFVASRFMVKRDTGKGRIAWLEAGWAETGWAGNGRQLIYTFNTNTNQWQFYAQYQLKPGDRIWLDLHTDGNNVWQAWLWWNNRWNLLTSQRLPIGASAYVEQYVEIHVDEAKAARLTLPSVTVDNVQLRPAGGGRNRYWREDVATQTGNTSPQRTGGFCLKWVTHFDTWTAGDCPKPR
;
A
#
# COMPACT_ATOMS: atom_id res chain seq x y z
N MET A 1 -13.42 76.87 25.50
CA MET A 1 -12.51 75.97 24.85
C MET A 1 -13.02 74.52 25.09
N ALA A 2 -13.75 73.95 24.15
CA ALA A 2 -14.36 72.63 24.26
C ALA A 2 -13.52 71.60 23.44
N ARG A 3 -13.06 70.57 24.10
CA ARG A 3 -12.35 69.41 23.44
C ARG A 3 -13.38 68.32 23.23
N TRP A 4 -13.54 67.91 21.97
CA TRP A 4 -14.31 66.77 21.56
C TRP A 4 -13.41 65.54 21.59
N CYS A 5 -13.82 64.49 22.32
CA CYS A 5 -13.22 63.12 22.22
C CYS A 5 -14.03 62.31 21.22
N ALA A 6 -13.40 61.87 20.14
CA ALA A 6 -13.98 60.94 19.20
C ALA A 6 -13.74 59.50 19.70
N LEU A 7 -14.80 58.74 19.90
CA LEU A 7 -14.76 57.27 20.12
C LEU A 7 -14.70 56.59 18.76
N ALA A 8 -13.59 55.85 18.53
CA ALA A 8 -13.48 54.94 17.41
C ALA A 8 -14.04 53.58 17.83
N GLY A 9 -15.14 53.18 17.22
CA GLY A 9 -15.75 51.86 17.40
C GLY A 9 -14.97 50.80 16.58
N LEU A 10 -14.39 49.82 17.26
CA LEU A 10 -13.84 48.62 16.67
C LEU A 10 -15.01 47.66 16.31
N VAL A 11 -15.30 47.53 15.03
CA VAL A 11 -16.18 46.47 14.51
C VAL A 11 -15.32 45.22 14.33
N GLY A 12 -15.40 44.31 15.30
CA GLY A 12 -14.81 42.97 15.22
C GLY A 12 -15.62 42.12 14.25
N GLY A 13 -15.10 41.91 13.05
CA GLY A 13 -15.66 40.93 12.11
C GLY A 13 -15.40 39.49 12.60
N LEU A 14 -16.43 38.79 13.02
CA LEU A 14 -16.40 37.34 13.19
C LEU A 14 -16.26 36.71 11.80
N ALA A 15 -15.07 36.24 11.47
CA ALA A 15 -14.89 35.35 10.36
C ALA A 15 -15.53 33.99 10.71
N LEU A 16 -16.70 33.72 10.16
CA LEU A 16 -17.30 32.40 10.17
C LEU A 16 -16.40 31.48 9.35
N ALA A 17 -15.68 30.59 10.03
CA ALA A 17 -14.98 29.50 9.37
C ALA A 17 -16.02 28.65 8.62
N ALA A 18 -15.91 28.58 7.31
CA ALA A 18 -16.71 27.67 6.50
C ALA A 18 -16.45 26.23 6.99
N PRO A 19 -17.52 25.41 7.15
CA PRO A 19 -17.33 24.02 7.51
C PRO A 19 -16.46 23.35 6.41
N ALA A 20 -15.40 22.66 6.83
CA ALA A 20 -14.62 21.83 5.93
C ALA A 20 -15.61 20.88 5.23
N ALA A 21 -15.65 20.95 3.89
CA ALA A 21 -16.48 20.06 3.10
C ALA A 21 -16.09 18.63 3.46
N ALA A 22 -17.03 17.86 3.99
CA ALA A 22 -16.87 16.44 4.17
C ALA A 22 -16.61 15.86 2.77
N HIS A 23 -15.40 15.33 2.56
CA HIS A 23 -15.08 14.62 1.33
C HIS A 23 -15.99 13.40 1.29
N ASP A 24 -16.88 13.37 0.30
CA ASP A 24 -17.74 12.22 -0.01
C ASP A 24 -16.84 11.07 -0.49
N THR A 25 -16.36 10.28 0.48
CA THR A 25 -15.46 9.14 0.23
C THR A 25 -16.17 7.95 -0.43
N ASP A 26 -17.49 8.01 -0.58
CA ASP A 26 -18.29 6.94 -1.19
C ASP A 26 -18.29 6.98 -2.72
N ARG A 27 -17.85 8.07 -3.34
CA ARG A 27 -17.72 8.22 -4.79
C ARG A 27 -16.29 8.55 -5.18
N LEU A 28 -15.47 7.52 -5.28
CA LEU A 28 -14.15 7.68 -5.89
C LEU A 28 -14.34 8.01 -7.38
N PRO A 29 -13.78 9.09 -7.90
CA PRO A 29 -13.84 9.38 -9.32
C PRO A 29 -13.18 8.26 -10.11
N ALA A 30 -13.76 7.90 -11.26
CA ALA A 30 -13.15 6.93 -12.15
C ALA A 30 -11.79 7.45 -12.61
N CYS A 31 -10.75 6.66 -12.35
CA CYS A 31 -9.41 7.01 -12.77
C CYS A 31 -9.28 6.88 -14.29
N LYS A 32 -8.67 7.86 -14.92
CA LYS A 32 -8.12 7.67 -16.26
C LYS A 32 -6.92 6.74 -16.11
N THR A 33 -7.03 5.51 -16.58
CA THR A 33 -5.90 4.59 -16.61
C THR A 33 -4.80 5.18 -17.49
N GLY A 34 -3.57 5.12 -17.02
CA GLY A 34 -2.40 5.43 -17.83
C GLY A 34 -2.26 4.50 -19.03
N LYS A 35 -1.15 4.53 -19.69
CA LYS A 35 -0.89 3.69 -20.87
C LYS A 35 -1.11 2.21 -20.55
N ALA A 36 -1.86 1.54 -21.41
CA ALA A 36 -2.10 0.11 -21.33
C ALA A 36 -1.25 -0.64 -22.35
N SER A 37 -0.76 -1.84 -21.99
CA SER A 37 0.07 -2.67 -22.85
C SER A 37 -0.28 -4.15 -22.67
N THR A 38 -0.26 -4.90 -23.77
CA THR A 38 -0.33 -6.38 -23.74
C THR A 38 1.01 -7.04 -23.49
N LYS A 39 2.10 -6.26 -23.49
CA LYS A 39 3.45 -6.73 -23.20
C LYS A 39 3.81 -6.42 -21.75
N PRO A 40 4.69 -7.22 -21.11
CA PRO A 40 5.22 -6.89 -19.80
C PRO A 40 5.82 -5.47 -19.78
N PRO A 41 5.73 -4.74 -18.65
CA PRO A 41 6.33 -3.43 -18.51
C PRO A 41 7.83 -3.46 -18.84
N THR A 42 8.28 -2.49 -19.63
CA THR A 42 9.69 -2.29 -19.93
C THR A 42 10.29 -1.26 -18.99
N THR A 43 11.62 -1.17 -18.96
CA THR A 43 12.35 -0.20 -18.12
C THR A 43 12.17 1.26 -18.57
N ARG A 44 11.59 1.51 -19.72
CA ARG A 44 11.34 2.87 -20.20
C ARG A 44 9.96 3.35 -19.81
N ALA A 45 9.93 4.35 -18.94
CA ALA A 45 8.73 5.06 -18.60
C ALA A 45 8.16 5.82 -19.81
N SER A 46 6.85 5.91 -19.86
CA SER A 46 6.21 6.94 -20.67
C SER A 46 6.10 8.22 -19.85
N ASP A 47 6.28 9.36 -20.48
CA ASP A 47 6.38 10.69 -19.87
C ASP A 47 5.11 11.22 -19.17
N SER A 48 4.03 10.46 -19.11
CA SER A 48 2.79 10.88 -18.46
C SER A 48 2.50 10.04 -17.23
N SER A 49 2.60 10.64 -16.06
CA SER A 49 2.02 10.08 -14.83
C SER A 49 0.49 10.10 -14.96
N PRO A 50 -0.21 9.03 -14.60
CA PRO A 50 -1.66 9.08 -14.49
C PRO A 50 -2.06 10.07 -13.40
N GLU A 51 -3.16 10.78 -13.62
CA GLU A 51 -3.76 11.56 -12.54
C GLU A 51 -4.21 10.62 -11.41
N ALA A 52 -3.93 11.03 -10.19
CA ALA A 52 -4.41 10.32 -9.01
C ALA A 52 -5.95 10.32 -9.00
N CYS A 53 -6.54 9.18 -8.82
CA CYS A 53 -7.98 9.01 -8.95
C CYS A 53 -8.75 9.20 -7.67
N ALA A 54 -8.15 9.03 -6.55
CA ALA A 54 -8.71 9.35 -5.25
C ALA A 54 -7.61 9.40 -4.21
N SER A 55 -7.71 10.37 -3.35
CA SER A 55 -6.93 10.45 -2.13
C SER A 55 -7.85 10.04 -0.99
N ALA A 56 -7.50 8.97 -0.30
CA ALA A 56 -8.18 8.60 0.92
C ALA A 56 -7.54 9.31 2.12
N ALA A 57 -8.20 9.21 3.27
CA ALA A 57 -7.69 9.75 4.53
C ALA A 57 -6.22 9.38 4.75
N PRO A 58 -5.42 10.24 5.37
CA PRO A 58 -4.04 9.95 5.72
C PRO A 58 -3.96 8.66 6.55
N ALA A 59 -2.84 7.96 6.43
CA ALA A 59 -2.58 6.80 7.28
C ALA A 59 -2.73 7.21 8.76
N PRO A 60 -3.42 6.41 9.58
CA PRO A 60 -3.64 6.74 10.98
C PRO A 60 -2.32 6.92 11.71
N GLY A 61 -2.23 7.98 12.50
CA GLY A 61 -1.11 8.16 13.43
C GLY A 61 -1.13 7.05 14.49
N LEU A 62 0.05 6.64 14.94
CA LEU A 62 0.21 5.63 15.98
C LEU A 62 -0.46 6.09 17.29
N GLY A 63 -1.56 5.48 17.68
CA GLY A 63 -2.26 5.68 18.96
C GLY A 63 -1.85 4.64 20.02
N ARG A 64 -2.25 4.83 21.27
CA ARG A 64 -1.83 4.00 22.43
C ARG A 64 -2.74 2.79 22.64
N ALA A 65 -2.14 1.67 22.99
CA ALA A 65 -2.77 0.36 23.17
C ALA A 65 -3.66 0.21 24.43
N GLY A 66 -4.77 -0.48 24.26
CA GLY A 66 -5.63 -1.04 25.33
C GLY A 66 -6.05 -2.47 24.99
N ALA A 67 -6.22 -3.31 26.02
CA ALA A 67 -6.04 -4.77 26.03
C ALA A 67 -6.98 -5.66 25.21
N ALA A 68 -6.38 -6.67 24.63
CA ALA A 68 -6.70 -8.10 24.35
C ALA A 68 -7.86 -8.47 23.44
N ALA A 69 -7.55 -8.61 22.19
CA ALA A 69 -8.05 -9.60 21.24
C ALA A 69 -6.98 -9.78 20.15
N THR A 70 -7.00 -9.33 18.95
CA THR A 70 -5.79 -9.20 18.12
C THR A 70 -5.03 -7.99 18.64
N PRO A 71 -3.71 -8.07 18.91
CA PRO A 71 -2.97 -6.90 19.35
C PRO A 71 -3.20 -5.75 18.36
N ALA A 72 -3.49 -4.56 18.89
CA ALA A 72 -3.67 -3.37 18.10
C ALA A 72 -2.38 -3.00 17.37
N GLY A 73 -2.49 -2.24 16.27
CA GLY A 73 -1.36 -1.80 15.48
C GLY A 73 -1.08 -2.67 14.26
N TYR A 74 0.15 -2.58 13.77
CA TYR A 74 0.57 -3.22 12.52
C TYR A 74 1.10 -4.63 12.71
N HIS A 75 0.67 -5.54 11.83
CA HIS A 75 1.17 -6.90 11.72
C HIS A 75 1.63 -7.16 10.29
N HIS A 76 2.86 -7.60 10.13
CA HIS A 76 3.46 -7.87 8.83
C HIS A 76 3.83 -9.34 8.69
N LEU A 77 3.41 -9.97 7.60
CA LEU A 77 3.78 -11.33 7.20
C LEU A 77 4.37 -11.29 5.80
N GLY A 78 5.59 -11.78 5.63
CA GLY A 78 6.26 -11.76 4.33
C GLY A 78 7.78 -11.70 4.46
N ALA A 79 8.43 -11.09 3.49
CA ALA A 79 9.88 -10.99 3.42
C ALA A 79 10.33 -9.69 2.74
N GLY A 80 11.56 -9.31 3.04
CA GLY A 80 12.27 -8.20 2.39
C GLY A 80 13.63 -8.64 1.88
N THR A 81 14.11 -8.08 0.76
CA THR A 81 15.49 -8.29 0.30
C THR A 81 16.45 -7.48 1.14
N THR A 82 17.67 -7.99 1.34
CA THR A 82 18.77 -7.26 1.97
C THR A 82 19.74 -6.67 0.96
N ASN A 83 19.54 -6.92 -0.31
CA ASN A 83 20.20 -6.30 -1.45
C ASN A 83 19.18 -5.57 -2.35
N ALA A 84 19.68 -4.66 -3.18
CA ALA A 84 18.84 -3.77 -3.98
C ALA A 84 18.55 -4.35 -5.38
N TRP A 85 17.33 -4.11 -5.87
CA TRP A 85 16.79 -4.58 -7.13
C TRP A 85 16.14 -3.44 -7.90
N ALA A 86 16.02 -3.56 -9.23
CA ALA A 86 15.33 -2.58 -10.06
C ALA A 86 13.81 -2.78 -10.10
N GLY A 87 13.28 -3.78 -9.41
CA GLY A 87 11.85 -3.99 -9.33
C GLY A 87 11.45 -5.37 -8.85
N VAL A 88 10.15 -5.57 -8.75
CA VAL A 88 9.50 -6.80 -8.34
C VAL A 88 8.21 -6.99 -9.14
N THR A 89 7.93 -8.22 -9.52
CA THR A 89 6.65 -8.62 -10.09
C THR A 89 6.15 -9.89 -9.42
N GLY A 90 4.84 -10.09 -9.39
CA GLY A 90 4.24 -11.30 -8.81
C GLY A 90 2.73 -11.22 -8.79
N ARG A 91 2.11 -12.25 -8.26
CA ARG A 91 0.67 -12.41 -8.24
C ARG A 91 0.14 -12.48 -6.81
N LEU A 92 -0.92 -11.72 -6.56
CA LEU A 92 -1.59 -11.61 -5.25
C LEU A 92 -3.02 -12.14 -5.36
N ALA A 93 -3.40 -13.05 -4.47
CA ALA A 93 -4.79 -13.47 -4.32
C ALA A 93 -5.57 -12.45 -3.50
N VAL A 94 -6.79 -12.15 -3.92
CA VAL A 94 -7.71 -11.22 -3.27
C VAL A 94 -8.64 -12.02 -2.35
N VAL A 95 -8.78 -11.58 -1.10
CA VAL A 95 -9.70 -12.18 -0.12
C VAL A 95 -10.59 -11.12 0.51
N ASP A 96 -11.67 -11.55 1.14
CA ASP A 96 -12.55 -10.72 1.97
C ASP A 96 -12.23 -11.01 3.45
N SER A 97 -11.69 -10.04 4.13
CA SER A 97 -11.34 -10.11 5.56
C SER A 97 -12.43 -9.53 6.46
N ALA A 98 -13.54 -9.08 5.86
CA ALA A 98 -14.64 -8.42 6.55
C ALA A 98 -14.16 -7.28 7.47
N VAL A 99 -13.28 -6.43 6.95
CA VAL A 99 -12.73 -5.29 7.67
C VAL A 99 -13.84 -4.38 8.15
N ARG A 100 -13.78 -3.97 9.42
CA ARG A 100 -14.83 -3.18 10.06
C ARG A 100 -14.89 -1.78 9.48
N ARG A 101 -16.09 -1.35 9.09
CA ARG A 101 -16.32 0.00 8.59
C ARG A 101 -16.16 1.06 9.68
N ASN A 102 -15.78 2.26 9.29
CA ASN A 102 -15.57 3.41 10.17
C ASN A 102 -14.52 3.14 11.25
N THR A 103 -13.49 2.38 10.89
CA THR A 103 -12.30 2.12 11.70
C THR A 103 -11.05 2.37 10.88
N TYR A 104 -9.88 2.36 11.54
CA TYR A 104 -8.59 2.33 10.88
C TYR A 104 -8.08 0.90 10.64
N ASP A 105 -8.95 -0.10 10.74
CA ASP A 105 -8.58 -1.45 10.33
C ASP A 105 -8.30 -1.50 8.84
N PHE A 106 -7.32 -2.31 8.48
CA PHE A 106 -7.14 -2.73 7.09
C PHE A 106 -6.43 -4.09 6.98
N VAL A 107 -6.64 -4.71 5.83
CA VAL A 107 -5.85 -5.83 5.33
C VAL A 107 -5.38 -5.47 3.94
N ALA A 108 -4.09 -5.59 3.70
CA ALA A 108 -3.48 -5.35 2.39
C ALA A 108 -2.53 -6.48 2.02
N SER A 109 -2.49 -6.83 0.73
CA SER A 109 -1.41 -7.65 0.16
C SER A 109 -0.69 -6.82 -0.89
N ARG A 110 0.65 -6.69 -0.75
CA ARG A 110 1.40 -5.68 -1.49
C ARG A 110 2.83 -6.08 -1.83
N PHE A 111 3.36 -5.41 -2.84
CA PHE A 111 4.78 -5.23 -3.07
C PHE A 111 5.20 -3.80 -2.73
N MET A 112 6.42 -3.64 -2.25
CA MET A 112 7.00 -2.34 -1.96
C MET A 112 8.45 -2.30 -2.42
N VAL A 113 8.87 -1.14 -2.92
CA VAL A 113 10.26 -0.79 -3.19
C VAL A 113 10.63 0.38 -2.29
N LYS A 114 11.72 0.25 -1.53
CA LYS A 114 12.10 1.26 -0.53
C LYS A 114 13.59 1.47 -0.44
N ARG A 115 13.98 2.65 0.05
CA ARG A 115 15.37 2.96 0.42
C ARG A 115 15.43 3.95 1.58
N ASP A 116 16.41 3.74 2.46
CA ASP A 116 16.81 4.77 3.42
C ASP A 116 17.51 5.90 2.66
N THR A 117 16.98 7.11 2.79
CA THR A 117 17.53 8.34 2.18
C THR A 117 18.38 9.14 3.15
N GLY A 118 18.73 8.56 4.28
CA GLY A 118 19.51 9.17 5.35
C GLY A 118 18.68 9.96 6.37
N LYS A 119 19.29 10.19 7.55
CA LYS A 119 18.65 10.91 8.67
C LYS A 119 17.33 10.26 9.15
N GLY A 120 17.25 8.92 9.10
CA GLY A 120 16.08 8.16 9.51
C GLY A 120 14.85 8.32 8.60
N ARG A 121 15.04 8.82 7.38
CA ARG A 121 13.95 8.95 6.38
C ARG A 121 14.01 7.81 5.38
N ILE A 122 12.85 7.20 5.15
CA ILE A 122 12.67 6.16 4.15
C ILE A 122 11.78 6.71 3.03
N ALA A 123 12.21 6.52 1.78
CA ALA A 123 11.37 6.76 0.61
C ALA A 123 10.90 5.43 0.03
N TRP A 124 9.64 5.34 -0.37
CA TRP A 124 9.08 4.12 -0.96
C TRP A 124 7.91 4.36 -1.89
N LEU A 125 7.68 3.38 -2.74
CA LEU A 125 6.45 3.16 -3.49
C LEU A 125 5.95 1.76 -3.17
N GLU A 126 4.67 1.65 -2.90
CA GLU A 126 3.98 0.37 -2.78
C GLU A 126 2.75 0.31 -3.66
N ALA A 127 2.38 -0.91 -4.06
CA ALA A 127 1.16 -1.22 -4.76
C ALA A 127 0.63 -2.59 -4.35
N GLY A 128 -0.68 -2.70 -4.29
CA GLY A 128 -1.36 -3.90 -3.87
C GLY A 128 -2.86 -3.80 -4.02
N TRP A 129 -3.54 -4.68 -3.33
CA TRP A 129 -4.94 -4.50 -2.99
C TRP A 129 -5.08 -4.31 -1.49
N ALA A 130 -6.09 -3.56 -1.10
CA ALA A 130 -6.43 -3.38 0.31
C ALA A 130 -7.94 -3.38 0.50
N GLU A 131 -8.37 -3.93 1.63
CA GLU A 131 -9.68 -3.76 2.23
C GLU A 131 -9.51 -2.90 3.46
N THR A 132 -10.18 -1.74 3.52
CA THR A 132 -9.96 -0.74 4.56
C THR A 132 -11.28 -0.32 5.21
N GLY A 133 -11.23 0.04 6.48
CA GLY A 133 -12.40 0.51 7.22
C GLY A 133 -12.84 1.92 6.87
N TRP A 134 -12.01 2.71 6.15
CA TRP A 134 -12.28 4.11 5.84
C TRP A 134 -12.53 4.39 4.36
N ALA A 135 -12.16 3.47 3.45
CA ALA A 135 -12.37 3.63 2.01
C ALA A 135 -13.00 2.38 1.41
N GLY A 136 -13.67 2.56 0.26
CA GLY A 136 -14.24 1.44 -0.49
C GLY A 136 -15.44 0.75 0.15
N ASN A 137 -15.87 1.20 1.32
CA ASN A 137 -17.04 0.68 2.03
C ASN A 137 -16.95 -0.85 2.30
N GLY A 138 -15.76 -1.34 2.70
CA GLY A 138 -15.48 -2.76 2.93
C GLY A 138 -15.24 -3.57 1.64
N ARG A 139 -14.98 -2.91 0.51
CA ARG A 139 -14.57 -3.58 -0.72
C ARG A 139 -13.06 -3.60 -0.86
N GLN A 140 -12.56 -4.64 -1.52
CA GLN A 140 -11.17 -4.73 -1.90
C GLN A 140 -10.91 -3.77 -3.07
N LEU A 141 -9.91 -2.91 -2.92
CA LEU A 141 -9.54 -1.92 -3.93
C LEU A 141 -8.06 -2.08 -4.29
N ILE A 142 -7.73 -1.90 -5.56
CA ILE A 142 -6.34 -1.66 -5.95
C ILE A 142 -5.91 -0.34 -5.34
N TYR A 143 -4.69 -0.30 -4.81
CA TYR A 143 -4.12 0.93 -4.30
C TYR A 143 -2.65 1.09 -4.65
N THR A 144 -2.17 2.32 -4.56
CA THR A 144 -0.77 2.68 -4.43
C THR A 144 -0.58 3.64 -3.28
N PHE A 145 0.61 3.60 -2.69
CA PHE A 145 1.07 4.61 -1.73
C PHE A 145 2.51 4.98 -2.06
N ASN A 146 2.86 6.24 -1.91
CA ASN A 146 4.24 6.69 -2.05
C ASN A 146 4.56 7.85 -1.10
N THR A 147 5.84 8.00 -0.77
CA THR A 147 6.31 9.01 0.17
C THR A 147 6.30 10.44 -0.37
N ASN A 148 6.12 10.67 -1.66
CA ASN A 148 5.99 12.03 -2.20
C ASN A 148 4.66 12.66 -1.78
N THR A 149 3.58 11.89 -1.85
CA THR A 149 2.24 12.36 -1.51
C THR A 149 1.85 12.01 -0.08
N ASN A 150 2.45 10.97 0.49
CA ASN A 150 2.12 10.38 1.78
C ASN A 150 0.62 10.07 1.91
N GLN A 151 0.00 9.58 0.84
CA GLN A 151 -1.42 9.30 0.75
C GLN A 151 -1.69 7.98 0.03
N TRP A 152 -2.71 7.28 0.48
CA TRP A 152 -3.29 6.16 -0.24
C TRP A 152 -4.03 6.68 -1.48
N GLN A 153 -3.77 6.04 -2.61
CA GLN A 153 -4.48 6.28 -3.87
C GLN A 153 -5.21 5.01 -4.26
N PHE A 154 -6.54 5.05 -4.31
CA PHE A 154 -7.37 3.91 -4.63
C PHE A 154 -7.91 4.00 -6.05
N TYR A 155 -8.00 2.84 -6.72
CA TYR A 155 -8.37 2.72 -8.13
C TYR A 155 -9.68 1.93 -8.28
N ALA A 156 -10.80 2.59 -8.06
CA ALA A 156 -12.13 1.96 -8.00
C ALA A 156 -12.63 1.40 -9.35
N GLN A 157 -12.00 1.81 -10.47
CA GLN A 157 -12.33 1.25 -11.78
C GLN A 157 -11.95 -0.24 -11.94
N TYR A 158 -11.02 -0.74 -11.12
CA TYR A 158 -10.67 -2.15 -11.07
C TYR A 158 -11.54 -2.84 -10.01
N GLN A 159 -12.65 -3.43 -10.48
CA GLN A 159 -13.64 -4.04 -9.59
C GLN A 159 -13.18 -5.42 -9.13
N LEU A 160 -12.36 -5.43 -8.08
CA LEU A 160 -11.89 -6.67 -7.46
C LEU A 160 -13.01 -7.42 -6.77
N LYS A 161 -12.86 -8.75 -6.77
CA LYS A 161 -13.72 -9.68 -6.03
C LYS A 161 -12.87 -10.67 -5.26
N PRO A 162 -13.32 -11.14 -4.09
CA PRO A 162 -12.69 -12.27 -3.42
C PRO A 162 -12.54 -13.46 -4.36
N GLY A 163 -11.37 -14.06 -4.40
CA GLY A 163 -10.99 -15.13 -5.33
C GLY A 163 -10.24 -14.66 -6.57
N ASP A 164 -10.26 -13.37 -6.89
CA ASP A 164 -9.43 -12.83 -7.97
C ASP A 164 -7.94 -13.04 -7.67
N ARG A 165 -7.14 -13.09 -8.73
CA ARG A 165 -5.68 -13.08 -8.66
C ARG A 165 -5.15 -12.02 -9.59
N ILE A 166 -4.46 -11.04 -9.02
CA ILE A 166 -3.94 -9.91 -9.76
C ILE A 166 -2.42 -10.00 -9.91
N TRP A 167 -1.91 -9.64 -11.09
CA TRP A 167 -0.49 -9.43 -11.29
C TRP A 167 -0.14 -7.97 -11.10
N LEU A 168 0.93 -7.72 -10.35
CA LEU A 168 1.54 -6.42 -10.18
C LEU A 168 2.99 -6.43 -10.62
N ASP A 169 3.45 -5.29 -11.11
CA ASP A 169 4.86 -5.05 -11.42
C ASP A 169 5.24 -3.65 -10.91
N LEU A 170 6.22 -3.59 -10.04
CA LEU A 170 6.85 -2.36 -9.56
C LEU A 170 8.28 -2.33 -10.05
N HIS A 171 8.64 -1.31 -10.86
CA HIS A 171 10.01 -1.21 -11.35
C HIS A 171 10.44 0.24 -11.60
N THR A 172 11.72 0.44 -11.75
CA THR A 172 12.31 1.72 -12.17
C THR A 172 12.69 1.72 -13.64
N ASP A 173 12.61 2.89 -14.25
CA ASP A 173 13.14 3.16 -15.59
C ASP A 173 14.64 3.52 -15.59
N GLY A 174 15.28 3.52 -14.42
CA GLY A 174 16.69 3.87 -14.26
C GLY A 174 16.96 5.35 -13.97
N ASN A 175 15.96 6.24 -14.09
CA ASN A 175 16.09 7.69 -13.90
C ASN A 175 15.44 8.18 -12.60
N ASN A 176 15.48 7.40 -11.53
CA ASN A 176 14.77 7.63 -10.27
C ASN A 176 13.24 7.67 -10.43
N VAL A 177 12.72 7.27 -11.58
CA VAL A 177 11.28 7.14 -11.80
C VAL A 177 10.88 5.69 -11.54
N TRP A 178 10.00 5.53 -10.57
CA TRP A 178 9.46 4.25 -10.17
C TRP A 178 8.00 4.16 -10.59
N GLN A 179 7.62 3.01 -11.14
CA GLN A 179 6.30 2.75 -11.69
C GLN A 179 5.66 1.57 -11.01
N ALA A 180 4.32 1.64 -10.85
CA ALA A 180 3.51 0.49 -10.47
C ALA A 180 2.52 0.20 -11.61
N TRP A 181 2.43 -1.07 -11.99
CA TRP A 181 1.58 -1.57 -13.05
C TRP A 181 0.71 -2.72 -12.56
N LEU A 182 -0.53 -2.76 -13.09
CA LEU A 182 -1.50 -3.81 -12.85
C LEU A 182 -1.83 -4.53 -14.16
N TRP A 183 -1.77 -5.87 -14.17
CA TRP A 183 -2.37 -6.66 -15.24
C TRP A 183 -3.87 -6.79 -15.02
N TRP A 184 -4.65 -6.19 -15.93
CA TRP A 184 -6.10 -6.19 -15.87
C TRP A 184 -6.69 -6.17 -17.27
N ASN A 185 -7.72 -6.97 -17.52
CA ASN A 185 -8.35 -7.08 -18.84
C ASN A 185 -7.34 -7.36 -19.96
N ASN A 186 -6.45 -8.36 -19.75
CA ASN A 186 -5.44 -8.83 -20.68
C ASN A 186 -4.41 -7.75 -21.11
N ARG A 187 -4.14 -6.78 -20.28
CA ARG A 187 -3.12 -5.74 -20.54
C ARG A 187 -2.53 -5.18 -19.25
N TRP A 188 -1.32 -4.65 -19.35
CA TRP A 188 -0.72 -3.89 -18.29
C TRP A 188 -1.27 -2.46 -18.27
N ASN A 189 -1.70 -2.01 -17.10
CA ASN A 189 -2.24 -0.69 -16.85
C ASN A 189 -1.30 0.01 -15.87
N LEU A 190 -0.79 1.19 -16.26
CA LEU A 190 0.01 2.00 -15.36
C LEU A 190 -0.87 2.57 -14.26
N LEU A 191 -0.58 2.24 -13.01
CA LEU A 191 -1.26 2.80 -11.84
C LEU A 191 -0.64 4.15 -11.48
N THR A 192 0.68 4.19 -11.32
CA THR A 192 1.39 5.41 -10.95
C THR A 192 2.82 5.41 -11.50
N SER A 193 3.36 6.60 -11.69
CA SER A 193 4.75 6.84 -12.04
C SER A 193 5.27 7.99 -11.19
N GLN A 194 6.28 7.73 -10.34
CA GLN A 194 6.75 8.66 -9.32
C GLN A 194 8.26 8.81 -9.37
N ARG A 195 8.73 10.05 -9.37
CA ARG A 195 10.15 10.33 -9.16
C ARG A 195 10.42 10.30 -7.66
N LEU A 196 11.18 9.28 -7.22
CA LEU A 196 11.50 9.06 -5.82
C LEU A 196 13.01 9.15 -5.57
N PRO A 197 13.46 9.64 -4.43
CA PRO A 197 14.89 9.77 -4.11
C PRO A 197 15.52 8.42 -3.70
N ILE A 198 15.21 7.34 -4.41
CA ILE A 198 15.69 5.98 -4.09
C ILE A 198 16.62 5.40 -5.16
N GLY A 199 16.90 6.15 -6.23
CA GLY A 199 17.85 5.74 -7.26
C GLY A 199 17.30 4.70 -8.24
N ALA A 200 18.21 4.03 -8.95
CA ALA A 200 17.89 3.01 -9.96
C ALA A 200 17.71 1.61 -9.37
N SER A 201 17.79 1.46 -8.05
CA SER A 201 17.56 0.19 -7.35
C SER A 201 17.10 0.43 -5.91
N ALA A 202 16.33 -0.49 -5.38
CA ALA A 202 15.71 -0.40 -4.06
C ALA A 202 15.70 -1.75 -3.36
N TYR A 203 15.56 -1.76 -2.04
CA TYR A 203 15.14 -2.95 -1.32
C TYR A 203 13.68 -3.25 -1.66
N VAL A 204 13.38 -4.52 -1.80
CA VAL A 204 12.03 -4.99 -2.17
C VAL A 204 11.39 -5.66 -0.96
N GLU A 205 10.11 -5.42 -0.77
CA GLU A 205 9.29 -6.15 0.20
C GLU A 205 8.07 -6.75 -0.47
N GLN A 206 7.66 -7.91 0.04
CA GLN A 206 6.40 -8.58 -0.22
C GLN A 206 5.73 -8.90 1.11
N TYR A 207 4.58 -8.28 1.37
CA TYR A 207 3.89 -8.45 2.65
C TYR A 207 2.38 -8.60 2.47
N VAL A 208 1.79 -9.42 3.37
CA VAL A 208 0.42 -9.23 3.84
C VAL A 208 0.54 -8.40 5.11
N GLU A 209 -0.11 -7.25 5.11
CA GLU A 209 -0.11 -6.28 6.19
C GLU A 209 -1.50 -6.16 6.76
N ILE A 210 -1.60 -6.25 8.07
CA ILE A 210 -2.85 -6.11 8.81
C ILE A 210 -2.67 -4.97 9.81
N HIS A 211 -3.64 -4.09 9.88
CA HIS A 211 -3.72 -3.08 10.93
C HIS A 211 -5.01 -3.22 11.71
N VAL A 212 -4.89 -3.23 13.01
CA VAL A 212 -6.03 -3.26 13.93
C VAL A 212 -6.12 -1.92 14.65
N ASP A 213 -7.28 -1.26 14.50
CA ASP A 213 -7.55 0.04 15.10
C ASP A 213 -7.44 -0.04 16.62
N GLU A 214 -6.52 0.74 17.18
CA GLU A 214 -6.24 0.77 18.62
C GLU A 214 -7.41 1.28 19.44
N ALA A 215 -8.21 2.19 18.89
CA ALA A 215 -9.37 2.77 19.55
C ALA A 215 -10.57 1.80 19.63
N LYS A 216 -10.57 0.77 18.78
CA LYS A 216 -11.69 -0.16 18.62
C LYS A 216 -11.19 -1.60 18.52
N ALA A 217 -10.42 -2.04 19.55
CA ALA A 217 -9.86 -3.39 19.56
C ALA A 217 -10.91 -4.45 19.23
N ALA A 218 -10.61 -5.30 18.26
CA ALA A 218 -11.42 -6.46 17.89
C ALA A 218 -10.55 -7.48 17.17
N ARG A 219 -11.10 -8.67 16.99
CA ARG A 219 -10.45 -9.70 16.21
C ARG A 219 -10.75 -9.48 14.72
N LEU A 220 -9.72 -9.19 13.94
CA LEU A 220 -9.78 -9.34 12.49
C LEU A 220 -9.58 -10.82 12.13
N THR A 221 -10.27 -11.25 11.08
CA THR A 221 -10.08 -12.58 10.47
C THR A 221 -9.29 -12.39 9.19
N LEU A 222 -8.29 -13.23 8.99
CA LEU A 222 -7.53 -13.26 7.76
C LEU A 222 -7.74 -14.60 7.04
N PRO A 223 -8.61 -14.67 6.02
CA PRO A 223 -8.66 -15.82 5.13
C PRO A 223 -7.30 -16.03 4.47
N SER A 224 -7.05 -17.25 3.97
CA SER A 224 -5.75 -17.57 3.36
C SER A 224 -5.47 -16.72 2.12
N VAL A 225 -4.56 -15.76 2.23
CA VAL A 225 -4.02 -14.96 1.12
C VAL A 225 -2.83 -15.70 0.53
N THR A 226 -2.85 -15.92 -0.77
CA THR A 226 -1.71 -16.48 -1.51
C THR A 226 -0.96 -15.38 -2.26
N VAL A 227 0.35 -15.36 -2.11
CA VAL A 227 1.29 -14.60 -2.93
C VAL A 227 2.13 -15.60 -3.70
N ASP A 228 2.20 -15.47 -5.02
CA ASP A 228 2.91 -16.43 -5.83
C ASP A 228 3.62 -15.82 -7.05
N ASN A 229 4.52 -16.62 -7.66
CA ASN A 229 5.29 -16.23 -8.83
C ASN A 229 6.09 -14.94 -8.65
N VAL A 230 6.58 -14.70 -7.44
CA VAL A 230 7.33 -13.48 -7.13
C VAL A 230 8.71 -13.52 -7.79
N GLN A 231 8.99 -12.52 -8.61
CA GLN A 231 10.24 -12.37 -9.34
C GLN A 231 10.83 -10.99 -9.08
N LEU A 232 12.14 -10.93 -9.09
CA LEU A 232 12.92 -9.70 -8.91
C LEU A 232 13.57 -9.30 -10.22
N ARG A 233 13.61 -7.98 -10.47
CA ARG A 233 14.27 -7.38 -11.63
C ARG A 233 15.69 -6.98 -11.25
N PRO A 234 16.74 -7.51 -11.91
CA PRO A 234 18.13 -7.14 -11.62
C PRO A 234 18.40 -5.65 -11.93
N ALA A 235 19.18 -4.98 -11.05
CA ALA A 235 19.54 -3.58 -11.24
C ALA A 235 20.43 -3.34 -12.47
N GLY A 236 21.26 -4.30 -12.83
CA GLY A 236 22.11 -4.25 -14.03
C GLY A 236 21.41 -4.60 -15.35
N GLY A 237 20.08 -4.76 -15.34
CA GLY A 237 19.30 -5.25 -16.48
C GLY A 237 19.26 -6.78 -16.55
N GLY A 238 18.61 -7.30 -17.59
CA GLY A 238 18.43 -8.73 -17.77
C GLY A 238 17.01 -9.20 -17.51
N ARG A 239 16.84 -10.52 -17.48
CA ARG A 239 15.54 -11.14 -17.24
C ARG A 239 15.20 -11.12 -15.75
N ASN A 240 13.92 -10.96 -15.41
CA ASN A 240 13.44 -11.21 -14.06
C ASN A 240 13.79 -12.65 -13.64
N ARG A 241 14.09 -12.82 -12.37
CA ARG A 241 14.38 -14.12 -11.76
C ARG A 241 13.47 -14.36 -10.57
N TYR A 242 13.07 -15.57 -10.35
CA TYR A 242 12.29 -15.93 -9.18
C TYR A 242 13.03 -15.55 -7.89
N TRP A 243 12.27 -15.03 -6.94
CA TRP A 243 12.79 -14.77 -5.60
C TRP A 243 12.90 -16.10 -4.86
N ARG A 244 14.10 -16.64 -4.84
CA ARG A 244 14.43 -17.94 -4.25
C ARG A 244 15.42 -17.79 -3.11
N GLU A 245 15.82 -18.91 -2.50
CA GLU A 245 16.76 -18.95 -1.37
C GLU A 245 18.14 -18.35 -1.66
N ASP A 246 18.53 -18.27 -2.92
CA ASP A 246 19.77 -17.63 -3.38
C ASP A 246 19.70 -16.09 -3.41
N VAL A 247 18.55 -15.50 -3.11
CA VAL A 247 18.38 -14.05 -2.89
C VAL A 247 18.58 -13.75 -1.42
N ALA A 248 19.50 -12.84 -1.13
CA ALA A 248 19.71 -12.38 0.23
C ALA A 248 18.42 -11.74 0.79
N THR A 249 17.79 -12.43 1.73
CA THR A 249 16.43 -12.18 2.19
C THR A 249 16.38 -12.07 3.71
N GLN A 250 15.61 -11.09 4.20
CA GLN A 250 15.24 -10.95 5.59
C GLN A 250 13.78 -11.36 5.75
N THR A 251 13.54 -12.37 6.55
CA THR A 251 12.23 -12.72 7.10
C THR A 251 12.15 -12.26 8.54
N GLY A 252 10.94 -12.11 9.10
CA GLY A 252 10.83 -11.88 10.54
C GLY A 252 11.51 -13.01 11.34
N ASN A 253 11.91 -12.70 12.57
CA ASN A 253 12.79 -13.54 13.41
C ASN A 253 12.18 -14.89 13.87
N THR A 254 10.99 -15.24 13.40
CA THR A 254 10.30 -16.47 13.82
C THR A 254 9.97 -17.36 12.64
N SER A 255 10.22 -18.67 12.79
CA SER A 255 9.78 -19.70 11.85
C SER A 255 8.93 -20.72 12.61
N PRO A 256 7.65 -20.91 12.23
CA PRO A 256 6.92 -20.16 11.22
C PRO A 256 6.71 -18.70 11.62
N GLN A 257 6.73 -17.80 10.64
CA GLN A 257 6.50 -16.39 10.90
C GLN A 257 5.08 -16.16 11.42
N ARG A 258 4.97 -15.52 12.59
CA ARG A 258 3.70 -15.31 13.30
C ARG A 258 3.65 -13.90 13.86
N THR A 259 2.47 -13.28 13.79
CA THR A 259 2.19 -11.99 14.42
C THR A 259 0.69 -11.85 14.70
N GLY A 260 0.30 -11.42 15.89
CA GLY A 260 -1.08 -11.07 16.22
C GLY A 260 -2.15 -12.16 16.04
N GLY A 261 -1.75 -13.44 16.00
CA GLY A 261 -2.65 -14.56 15.70
C GLY A 261 -2.68 -14.95 14.22
N PHE A 262 -1.92 -14.26 13.39
CA PHE A 262 -1.74 -14.57 11.98
C PHE A 262 -0.44 -15.32 11.73
N CYS A 263 -0.43 -16.20 10.74
CA CYS A 263 0.68 -17.07 10.40
C CYS A 263 1.00 -17.01 8.90
N LEU A 264 2.29 -17.15 8.60
CA LEU A 264 2.79 -17.31 7.25
C LEU A 264 3.30 -18.76 7.07
N LYS A 265 3.03 -19.31 5.89
CA LYS A 265 3.58 -20.59 5.44
C LYS A 265 4.25 -20.42 4.08
N TRP A 266 5.52 -20.69 4.00
CA TRP A 266 6.26 -20.82 2.73
C TRP A 266 5.87 -22.11 2.03
N VAL A 267 5.50 -22.02 0.75
CA VAL A 267 5.29 -23.15 -0.15
C VAL A 267 6.58 -23.39 -0.94
N THR A 268 7.12 -22.33 -1.50
CA THR A 268 8.43 -22.27 -2.10
C THR A 268 9.10 -20.96 -1.69
N HIS A 269 10.23 -21.05 -0.96
CA HIS A 269 10.99 -19.87 -0.56
C HIS A 269 11.59 -19.16 -1.77
N PHE A 270 11.35 -17.91 -1.99
CA PHE A 270 10.44 -16.95 -1.34
C PHE A 270 9.40 -16.51 -2.35
N ASP A 271 9.19 -17.28 -3.41
CA ASP A 271 8.33 -16.88 -4.52
C ASP A 271 6.86 -17.26 -4.34
N THR A 272 6.57 -18.23 -3.47
CA THR A 272 5.20 -18.71 -3.25
C THR A 272 4.95 -18.99 -1.77
N TRP A 273 3.92 -18.35 -1.22
CA TRP A 273 3.58 -18.47 0.18
C TRP A 273 2.12 -18.10 0.46
N THR A 274 1.66 -18.42 1.67
CA THR A 274 0.33 -18.07 2.14
C THR A 274 0.42 -17.38 3.51
N ALA A 275 -0.46 -16.42 3.74
CA ALA A 275 -0.72 -15.83 5.05
C ALA A 275 -2.18 -16.03 5.42
N GLY A 276 -2.48 -16.20 6.70
CA GLY A 276 -3.84 -16.38 7.18
C GLY A 276 -3.90 -16.48 8.69
N ASP A 277 -5.10 -16.70 9.23
CA ASP A 277 -5.26 -17.02 10.65
C ASP A 277 -4.41 -18.24 11.01
N CYS A 278 -3.73 -18.19 12.15
CA CYS A 278 -2.98 -19.36 12.63
C CYS A 278 -3.93 -20.54 12.89
N PRO A 279 -3.50 -21.78 12.57
CA PRO A 279 -4.24 -22.96 12.97
C PRO A 279 -4.46 -22.96 14.48
N LYS A 280 -5.66 -23.34 14.91
CA LYS A 280 -5.92 -23.54 16.34
C LYS A 280 -4.99 -24.66 16.87
N PRO A 281 -4.39 -24.51 18.05
CA PRO A 281 -3.70 -25.62 18.68
C PRO A 281 -4.67 -26.81 18.79
N ARG A 282 -4.20 -27.98 18.41
CA ARG A 282 -4.93 -29.26 18.61
C ARG A 282 -4.89 -29.64 20.06
#